data_ada29531b7e5e1dd0f225453e4c4bdba
#
_entry.id   ada29531b7e5e1dd0f225453e4c4bdba
#
_cell.length_a   1.000
_cell.length_b   1.000
_cell.length_c   1.000
_cell.angle_alpha   90.00
_cell.angle_beta   90.00
_cell.angle_gamma   90.00
#
_symmetry.space_group_name_H-M   'P 1'
#
loop_
_entity.id
_entity.type
_entity.pdbx_description
1 polymer ?
#
loop_
_entity_poly.entity_id
_entity_poly.type
_entity_poly.pdbx_seq_one_letter_code
_entity_poly.pdbx_strand_id
1 'polypeptide(L)'
;MVYIMEIYTDGGCRGNGRPGAIGAAAAVVVKRNGKSTSWTRSLPRYPPPTNQRAEITAICLALELALEKFDQLDTNPQFDVTIYSDSKYAIGCMTTWIYKWARNGWFNAAGNQIANRDLIQEASDLDDRLDEVGNVKYVWIPREKNEVADRLCNEDMDDQ
;
A
#
# COMPACT_ATOMS: atom_id res chain seq x y z
N MET A 1 16.80 -18.20 -9.32
CA MET A 1 16.32 -18.20 -7.93
C MET A 1 15.19 -17.19 -7.79
N VAL A 2 14.16 -17.54 -7.06
CA VAL A 2 13.01 -16.65 -6.82
C VAL A 2 13.00 -16.25 -5.34
N TYR A 3 12.84 -14.97 -5.07
CA TYR A 3 12.67 -14.45 -3.72
C TYR A 3 11.19 -14.09 -3.49
N ILE A 4 10.56 -14.77 -2.56
CA ILE A 4 9.13 -14.62 -2.28
C ILE A 4 8.93 -13.68 -1.08
N MET A 5 8.11 -12.66 -1.27
CA MET A 5 7.70 -11.77 -0.17
C MET A 5 6.18 -11.74 -0.07
N GLU A 6 5.68 -11.85 1.14
CA GLU A 6 4.27 -11.66 1.44
C GLU A 6 4.14 -10.50 2.42
N ILE A 7 3.36 -9.48 2.06
CA ILE A 7 3.23 -8.26 2.83
C ILE A 7 1.76 -7.97 3.09
N TYR A 8 1.39 -7.90 4.36
CA TYR A 8 0.04 -7.53 4.78
C TYR A 8 0.02 -6.03 5.03
N THR A 9 -0.97 -5.35 4.45
CA THR A 9 -1.07 -3.89 4.53
C THR A 9 -2.41 -3.47 5.10
N ASP A 10 -2.41 -2.38 5.84
CA ASP A 10 -3.63 -1.75 6.31
C ASP A 10 -3.41 -0.25 6.44
N GLY A 11 -4.49 0.50 6.33
CA GLY A 11 -4.48 1.93 6.55
C GLY A 11 -5.67 2.32 7.41
N GLY A 12 -5.48 3.28 8.30
CA GLY A 12 -6.54 3.76 9.17
C GLY A 12 -6.55 5.27 9.27
N CYS A 13 -7.70 5.81 9.62
CA CYS A 13 -7.87 7.26 9.77
C CYS A 13 -8.91 7.56 10.84
N ARG A 14 -8.63 8.56 11.67
CA ARG A 14 -9.57 9.12 12.64
C ARG A 14 -9.89 10.55 12.22
N GLY A 15 -11.16 10.86 12.10
CA GLY A 15 -11.62 12.17 11.61
C GLY A 15 -11.58 12.33 10.10
N ASN A 16 -11.75 11.28 9.38
CA ASN A 16 -11.71 11.07 7.93
C ASN A 16 -12.00 12.33 7.08
N GLY A 17 -10.94 12.95 6.53
CA GLY A 17 -11.04 14.12 5.66
C GLY A 17 -11.32 15.44 6.36
N ARG A 18 -11.45 15.46 7.68
CA ARG A 18 -11.74 16.68 8.44
C ARG A 18 -10.43 17.35 8.89
N PRO A 19 -10.47 18.68 9.16
CA PRO A 19 -9.32 19.34 9.78
C PRO A 19 -8.96 18.66 11.10
N GLY A 20 -7.68 18.39 11.31
CA GLY A 20 -7.21 17.66 12.47
C GLY A 20 -7.27 16.14 12.36
N ALA A 21 -7.71 15.60 11.22
CA ALA A 21 -7.69 14.16 11.00
C ALA A 21 -6.26 13.61 11.15
N ILE A 22 -6.16 12.38 11.66
CA ILE A 22 -4.90 11.65 11.73
C ILE A 22 -5.04 10.32 11.00
N GLY A 23 -3.97 9.87 10.38
CA GLY A 23 -3.96 8.62 9.65
C GLY A 23 -2.65 7.88 9.82
N ALA A 24 -2.70 6.58 9.60
CA ALA A 24 -1.53 5.72 9.64
C ALA A 24 -1.64 4.61 8.62
N ALA A 25 -0.49 4.15 8.17
CA ALA A 25 -0.36 2.99 7.31
C ALA A 25 0.56 1.97 7.97
N ALA A 26 0.30 0.70 7.75
CA ALA A 26 1.13 -0.39 8.27
C ALA A 26 1.43 -1.40 7.19
N ALA A 27 2.62 -1.97 7.23
CA ALA A 27 3.02 -3.09 6.39
C ALA A 27 3.71 -4.14 7.25
N VAL A 28 3.28 -5.39 7.12
CA VAL A 28 3.82 -6.53 7.86
C VAL A 28 4.40 -7.52 6.86
N VAL A 29 5.72 -7.65 6.85
CA VAL A 29 6.42 -8.59 5.97
C VAL A 29 6.55 -9.92 6.70
N VAL A 30 5.99 -10.97 6.13
CA VAL A 30 6.02 -12.31 6.70
C VAL A 30 7.15 -13.10 6.04
N LYS A 31 8.04 -13.65 6.87
CA LYS A 31 9.16 -14.46 6.41
C LYS A 31 8.78 -15.95 6.39
N ARG A 32 9.55 -16.74 5.62
CA ARG A 32 9.33 -18.20 5.48
C ARG A 32 9.29 -18.95 6.83
N ASN A 33 10.06 -18.48 7.82
CA ASN A 33 10.12 -19.12 9.14
C ASN A 33 8.95 -18.74 10.05
N GLY A 34 7.95 -18.03 9.54
CA GLY A 34 6.80 -17.56 10.32
C GLY A 34 7.05 -16.30 11.11
N LYS A 35 8.27 -15.80 11.14
CA LYS A 35 8.58 -14.51 11.78
C LYS A 35 8.13 -13.37 10.88
N SER A 36 7.76 -12.26 11.49
CA SER A 36 7.35 -11.08 10.76
C SER A 36 8.13 -9.86 11.20
N THR A 37 8.29 -8.92 10.27
CA THR A 37 8.83 -7.59 10.56
C THR A 37 7.79 -6.58 10.10
N SER A 38 7.58 -5.54 10.90
CA SER A 38 6.52 -4.58 10.60
C SER A 38 7.06 -3.15 10.58
N TRP A 39 6.39 -2.34 9.78
CA TRP A 39 6.66 -0.90 9.67
C TRP A 39 5.35 -0.15 9.70
N THR A 40 5.37 1.03 10.29
CA THR A 40 4.24 1.95 10.26
C THR A 40 4.70 3.30 9.73
N ARG A 41 3.74 4.06 9.21
CA ARG A 41 3.98 5.40 8.71
C ARG A 41 2.77 6.27 9.06
N SER A 42 3.01 7.38 9.76
CA SER A 42 1.96 8.38 9.98
C SER A 42 1.74 9.15 8.68
N LEU A 43 0.48 9.43 8.34
CA LEU A 43 0.19 10.25 7.17
C LEU A 43 0.48 11.73 7.47
N PRO A 44 0.92 12.50 6.47
CA PRO A 44 0.98 13.95 6.60
C PRO A 44 -0.40 14.53 6.96
N ARG A 45 -0.42 15.63 7.70
CA ARG A 45 -1.65 16.30 8.10
C ARG A 45 -2.33 17.03 6.95
N TYR A 46 -1.60 17.32 5.89
CA TYR A 46 -2.12 18.02 4.72
C TYR A 46 -1.70 17.31 3.44
N PRO A 47 -2.62 17.01 2.51
CA PRO A 47 -4.08 17.18 2.67
C PRO A 47 -4.62 16.32 3.82
N PRO A 48 -5.78 16.66 4.40
CA PRO A 48 -6.30 15.92 5.55
C PRO A 48 -6.39 14.43 5.25
N PRO A 49 -5.87 13.57 6.15
CA PRO A 49 -5.93 12.13 5.97
C PRO A 49 -7.36 11.61 5.79
N THR A 50 -7.49 10.60 4.95
CA THR A 50 -8.72 9.83 4.77
C THR A 50 -8.39 8.34 4.85
N ASN A 51 -9.40 7.50 5.07
CA ASN A 51 -9.21 6.05 5.05
C ASN A 51 -8.61 5.58 3.72
N GLN A 52 -9.11 6.12 2.61
CA GLN A 52 -8.60 5.77 1.29
C GLN A 52 -7.13 6.15 1.10
N ARG A 53 -6.76 7.36 1.54
CA ARG A 53 -5.36 7.81 1.46
C ARG A 53 -4.45 6.92 2.31
N ALA A 54 -4.91 6.54 3.51
CA ALA A 54 -4.15 5.66 4.39
C ALA A 54 -3.93 4.28 3.76
N GLU A 55 -4.96 3.72 3.12
CA GLU A 55 -4.86 2.42 2.46
C GLU A 55 -3.87 2.44 1.29
N ILE A 56 -3.91 3.48 0.46
CA ILE A 56 -2.96 3.61 -0.66
C ILE A 56 -1.54 3.85 -0.13
N THR A 57 -1.40 4.64 0.94
CA THR A 57 -0.09 4.86 1.57
C THR A 57 0.51 3.54 2.05
N ALA A 58 -0.31 2.63 2.58
CA ALA A 58 0.15 1.30 3.00
C ALA A 58 0.66 0.47 1.81
N ILE A 59 -0.02 0.55 0.67
CA ILE A 59 0.45 -0.09 -0.57
C ILE A 59 1.81 0.48 -0.99
N CYS A 60 1.96 1.81 -0.98
CA CYS A 60 3.25 2.45 -1.29
C CYS A 60 4.35 1.98 -0.35
N LEU A 61 4.06 1.92 0.95
CA LEU A 61 5.01 1.45 1.94
C LEU A 61 5.47 0.01 1.65
N ALA A 62 4.53 -0.88 1.32
CA ALA A 62 4.85 -2.27 0.98
C ALA A 62 5.73 -2.36 -0.25
N LEU A 63 5.42 -1.60 -1.29
CA LEU A 63 6.21 -1.60 -2.53
C LEU A 63 7.62 -1.05 -2.30
N GLU A 64 7.75 0.00 -1.50
CA GLU A 64 9.05 0.56 -1.12
C GLU A 64 9.90 -0.47 -0.36
N LEU A 65 9.28 -1.19 0.58
CA LEU A 65 9.98 -2.23 1.34
C LEU A 65 10.47 -3.37 0.45
N ALA A 66 9.67 -3.76 -0.54
CA ALA A 66 10.08 -4.80 -1.50
C ALA A 66 11.27 -4.34 -2.35
N LEU A 67 11.24 -3.09 -2.83
CA LEU A 67 12.34 -2.51 -3.61
C LEU A 67 13.62 -2.38 -2.79
N GLU A 68 13.51 -1.94 -1.53
CA GLU A 68 14.65 -1.87 -0.62
C GLU A 68 15.26 -3.25 -0.41
N LYS A 69 14.42 -4.28 -0.24
CA LYS A 69 14.90 -5.64 -0.07
C LYS A 69 15.65 -6.13 -1.30
N PHE A 70 15.13 -5.83 -2.49
CA PHE A 70 15.82 -6.18 -3.73
C PHE A 70 17.21 -5.54 -3.79
N ASP A 71 17.32 -4.27 -3.45
CA ASP A 71 18.58 -3.54 -3.46
C ASP A 71 19.59 -4.10 -2.44
N GLN A 72 19.12 -4.70 -1.35
CA GLN A 72 19.98 -5.31 -0.34
C GLN A 72 20.52 -6.69 -0.76
N LEU A 73 19.91 -7.32 -1.74
CA LEU A 73 20.31 -8.66 -2.19
C LEU A 73 21.29 -8.56 -3.36
N ASP A 74 22.48 -9.14 -3.19
CA ASP A 74 23.56 -9.07 -4.19
C ASP A 74 23.36 -10.02 -5.37
N THR A 75 22.41 -10.95 -5.27
CA THR A 75 22.22 -12.02 -6.25
C THR A 75 21.22 -11.67 -7.35
N ASN A 76 20.57 -10.50 -7.26
CA ASN A 76 19.53 -10.05 -8.19
C ASN A 76 18.52 -11.15 -8.52
N PRO A 77 17.87 -11.77 -7.51
CA PRO A 77 16.87 -12.80 -7.75
C PRO A 77 15.63 -12.20 -8.38
N GLN A 78 14.84 -13.03 -9.06
CA GLN A 78 13.51 -12.63 -9.48
C GLN A 78 12.61 -12.51 -8.23
N PHE A 79 11.96 -11.37 -8.05
CA PHE A 79 11.03 -11.16 -6.94
C PHE A 79 9.63 -11.65 -7.28
N ASP A 80 8.99 -12.26 -6.30
CA ASP A 80 7.59 -12.63 -6.35
C ASP A 80 6.92 -12.07 -5.10
N VAL A 81 6.24 -10.93 -5.26
CA VAL A 81 5.67 -10.17 -4.14
C VAL A 81 4.16 -10.27 -4.17
N THR A 82 3.57 -10.64 -3.04
CA THR A 82 2.11 -10.62 -2.86
C THR A 82 1.78 -9.61 -1.77
N ILE A 83 0.92 -8.67 -2.10
CA ILE A 83 0.44 -7.64 -1.18
C ILE A 83 -1.02 -7.92 -0.84
N TYR A 84 -1.29 -8.10 0.45
CA TYR A 84 -2.62 -8.35 0.97
C TYR A 84 -3.21 -7.08 1.56
N SER A 85 -4.47 -6.81 1.27
CA SER A 85 -5.20 -5.67 1.82
C SER A 85 -6.66 -6.06 2.04
N ASP A 86 -7.28 -5.50 3.07
CA ASP A 86 -8.72 -5.64 3.28
C ASP A 86 -9.52 -4.49 2.63
N SER A 87 -8.86 -3.58 1.94
CA SER A 87 -9.48 -2.48 1.23
C SER A 87 -9.78 -2.86 -0.22
N LYS A 88 -11.06 -3.04 -0.54
CA LYS A 88 -11.49 -3.28 -1.93
C LYS A 88 -11.14 -2.09 -2.82
N TYR A 89 -11.19 -0.89 -2.27
CA TYR A 89 -10.80 0.32 -2.99
C TYR A 89 -9.32 0.27 -3.41
N ALA A 90 -8.42 -0.01 -2.47
CA ALA A 90 -6.99 -0.07 -2.76
C ALA A 90 -6.66 -1.17 -3.77
N ILE A 91 -7.24 -2.35 -3.59
CA ILE A 91 -7.06 -3.46 -4.53
C ILE A 91 -7.59 -3.08 -5.91
N GLY A 92 -8.78 -2.46 -5.99
CA GLY A 92 -9.37 -2.00 -7.25
C GLY A 92 -8.49 -0.97 -7.95
N CYS A 93 -7.92 -0.03 -7.22
CA CYS A 93 -7.00 0.96 -7.77
C CYS A 93 -5.82 0.28 -8.47
N MET A 94 -5.20 -0.70 -7.83
CA MET A 94 -3.97 -1.30 -8.32
C MET A 94 -4.18 -2.36 -9.40
N THR A 95 -5.35 -3.00 -9.45
CA THR A 95 -5.60 -4.12 -10.36
C THR A 95 -6.47 -3.78 -11.55
N THR A 96 -7.34 -2.79 -11.43
CA THR A 96 -8.36 -2.52 -12.44
C THR A 96 -8.33 -1.08 -12.93
N TRP A 97 -8.50 -0.11 -12.03
CA TRP A 97 -8.78 1.28 -12.41
C TRP A 97 -7.54 2.04 -12.88
N ILE A 98 -6.37 1.70 -12.35
CA ILE A 98 -5.11 2.37 -12.68
C ILE A 98 -4.81 2.36 -14.19
N TYR A 99 -5.12 1.25 -14.86
CA TYR A 99 -4.88 1.12 -16.31
C TYR A 99 -5.79 2.03 -17.11
N LYS A 100 -7.03 2.18 -16.68
CA LYS A 100 -7.98 3.10 -17.32
C LYS A 100 -7.58 4.55 -17.11
N TRP A 101 -7.24 4.91 -15.89
CA TRP A 101 -6.88 6.29 -15.55
C TRP A 101 -5.60 6.74 -16.25
N ALA A 102 -4.60 5.88 -16.33
CA ALA A 102 -3.35 6.18 -17.02
C ALA A 102 -3.58 6.49 -18.51
N ARG A 103 -4.58 5.85 -19.13
CA ARG A 103 -4.91 6.08 -20.54
C ARG A 103 -5.74 7.33 -20.78
N ASN A 104 -6.56 7.74 -19.82
CA ASN A 104 -7.48 8.87 -20.00
C ASN A 104 -7.01 10.16 -19.36
N GLY A 105 -5.77 10.23 -18.90
CA GLY A 105 -5.21 11.43 -18.27
C GLY A 105 -5.60 11.65 -16.82
N TRP A 106 -6.06 10.59 -16.14
CA TRP A 106 -6.40 10.61 -14.73
C TRP A 106 -7.69 11.36 -14.41
N PHE A 107 -8.69 11.18 -15.26
CA PHE A 107 -10.03 11.73 -15.06
C PHE A 107 -11.06 10.62 -14.82
N ASN A 108 -12.05 10.92 -13.95
CA ASN A 108 -13.18 10.02 -13.76
C ASN A 108 -14.24 10.20 -14.84
N ALA A 109 -15.31 9.40 -14.78
CA ALA A 109 -16.38 9.46 -15.79
C ALA A 109 -17.10 10.82 -15.84
N ALA A 110 -17.08 11.58 -14.75
CA ALA A 110 -17.70 12.91 -14.70
C ALA A 110 -16.78 14.02 -15.19
N GLY A 111 -15.55 13.68 -15.65
CA GLY A 111 -14.59 14.65 -16.15
C GLY A 111 -13.76 15.35 -15.06
N ASN A 112 -13.87 14.92 -13.82
CA ASN A 112 -13.08 15.45 -12.72
C ASN A 112 -11.78 14.64 -12.54
N GLN A 113 -10.75 15.28 -11.99
CA GLN A 113 -9.51 14.59 -11.69
C GLN A 113 -9.76 13.50 -10.66
N ILE A 114 -9.07 12.36 -10.82
CA ILE A 114 -9.20 11.22 -9.91
C ILE A 114 -8.76 11.63 -8.50
N ALA A 115 -9.59 11.30 -7.51
CA ALA A 115 -9.24 11.50 -6.11
C ALA A 115 -8.01 10.65 -5.75
N ASN A 116 -7.13 11.19 -4.91
CA ASN A 116 -5.92 10.54 -4.45
C ASN A 116 -4.92 10.21 -5.57
N ARG A 117 -5.01 10.91 -6.69
CA ARG A 117 -4.13 10.70 -7.84
C ARG A 117 -2.65 10.71 -7.44
N ASP A 118 -2.24 11.64 -6.57
CA ASP A 118 -0.86 11.75 -6.11
C ASP A 118 -0.33 10.42 -5.55
N LEU A 119 -1.09 9.79 -4.65
CA LEU A 119 -0.70 8.52 -4.03
C LEU A 119 -0.84 7.33 -4.98
N ILE A 120 -1.90 7.30 -5.77
CA ILE A 120 -2.13 6.20 -6.73
C ILE A 120 -1.04 6.21 -7.79
N GLN A 121 -0.64 7.37 -8.28
CA GLN A 121 0.42 7.50 -9.25
C GLN A 121 1.78 7.10 -8.67
N GLU A 122 2.05 7.47 -7.42
CA GLU A 122 3.24 7.02 -6.71
C GLU A 122 3.27 5.49 -6.60
N ALA A 123 2.15 4.89 -6.20
CA ALA A 123 2.04 3.43 -6.13
C ALA A 123 2.25 2.79 -7.49
N SER A 124 1.70 3.38 -8.56
CA SER A 124 1.88 2.88 -9.92
C SER A 124 3.35 2.89 -10.34
N ASP A 125 4.05 3.98 -10.06
CA ASP A 125 5.47 4.12 -10.41
C ASP A 125 6.32 3.09 -9.65
N LEU A 126 6.03 2.85 -8.38
CA LEU A 126 6.70 1.83 -7.58
C LEU A 126 6.41 0.42 -8.09
N ASP A 127 5.16 0.16 -8.45
CA ASP A 127 4.74 -1.12 -9.04
C ASP A 127 5.50 -1.39 -10.35
N ASP A 128 5.58 -0.39 -11.23
CA ASP A 128 6.32 -0.51 -12.50
C ASP A 128 7.79 -0.85 -12.27
N ARG A 129 8.42 -0.22 -11.28
CA ARG A 129 9.81 -0.51 -10.93
C ARG A 129 9.98 -1.93 -10.42
N LEU A 130 9.04 -2.41 -9.60
CA LEU A 130 9.10 -3.77 -9.07
C LEU A 130 8.82 -4.81 -10.17
N ASP A 131 7.95 -4.49 -11.13
CA ASP A 131 7.67 -5.35 -12.29
C ASP A 131 8.91 -5.59 -13.16
N GLU A 132 9.86 -4.67 -13.16
CA GLU A 132 11.12 -4.84 -13.88
C GLU A 132 11.99 -5.95 -13.29
N VAL A 133 11.81 -6.26 -12.01
CA VAL A 133 12.64 -7.23 -11.29
C VAL A 133 11.85 -8.45 -10.82
N GLY A 134 10.56 -8.54 -11.13
CA GLY A 134 9.74 -9.68 -10.74
C GLY A 134 8.26 -9.45 -10.98
N ASN A 135 7.43 -10.04 -10.13
CA ASN A 135 5.98 -9.98 -10.20
C ASN A 135 5.41 -9.39 -8.92
N VAL A 136 4.34 -8.61 -9.06
CA VAL A 136 3.55 -8.08 -7.93
C VAL A 136 2.12 -8.53 -8.08
N LYS A 137 1.54 -9.12 -7.04
CA LYS A 137 0.14 -9.50 -6.97
C LYS A 137 -0.54 -8.78 -5.81
N TYR A 138 -1.79 -8.41 -6.01
CA TYR A 138 -2.61 -7.77 -4.97
C TYR A 138 -3.78 -8.69 -4.66
N VAL A 139 -3.93 -9.04 -3.39
CA VAL A 139 -4.95 -9.99 -2.94
C VAL A 139 -5.80 -9.35 -1.86
N TRP A 140 -7.11 -9.31 -2.07
CA TRP A 140 -8.04 -8.87 -1.04
C TRP A 140 -8.22 -9.96 0.00
N ILE A 141 -8.19 -9.58 1.27
CA ILE A 141 -8.49 -10.47 2.40
C ILE A 141 -9.54 -9.82 3.30
N PRO A 142 -10.33 -10.62 4.02
CA PRO A 142 -11.27 -10.06 4.98
C PRO A 142 -10.51 -9.44 6.17
N ARG A 143 -11.16 -8.48 6.83
CA ARG A 143 -10.55 -7.72 7.92
C ARG A 143 -10.04 -8.60 9.05
N GLU A 144 -10.78 -9.67 9.40
CA GLU A 144 -10.40 -10.59 10.46
C GLU A 144 -9.10 -11.34 10.18
N LYS A 145 -8.62 -11.35 8.95
CA LYS A 145 -7.34 -11.94 8.57
C LYS A 145 -6.21 -10.90 8.49
N ASN A 146 -6.50 -9.65 8.83
CA ASN A 146 -5.56 -8.55 8.74
C ASN A 146 -5.35 -7.84 10.09
N GLU A 147 -5.54 -8.56 11.18
CA GLU A 147 -5.58 -8.00 12.54
C GLU A 147 -4.27 -7.34 12.97
N VAL A 148 -3.12 -7.92 12.61
CA VAL A 148 -1.82 -7.38 13.02
C VAL A 148 -1.59 -6.00 12.40
N ALA A 149 -1.82 -5.87 11.09
CA ALA A 149 -1.66 -4.59 10.40
C ALA A 149 -2.65 -3.55 10.94
N ASP A 150 -3.90 -3.95 11.21
CA ASP A 150 -4.92 -3.07 11.79
C ASP A 150 -4.49 -2.57 13.16
N ARG A 151 -4.02 -3.45 14.03
CA ARG A 151 -3.54 -3.08 15.37
C ARG A 151 -2.38 -2.08 15.29
N LEU A 152 -1.44 -2.29 14.38
CA LEU A 152 -0.29 -1.41 14.22
C LEU A 152 -0.70 -0.01 13.76
N CYS A 153 -1.70 0.09 12.87
CA CYS A 153 -2.26 1.39 12.48
C CYS A 153 -2.84 2.13 13.68
N ASN A 154 -3.59 1.42 14.53
CA ASN A 154 -4.20 2.02 15.71
C ASN A 154 -3.14 2.45 16.72
N GLU A 155 -2.10 1.66 16.92
CA GLU A 155 -0.99 2.02 17.81
C GLU A 155 -0.26 3.27 17.31
N ASP A 156 -0.01 3.37 16.00
CA ASP A 156 0.62 4.57 15.41
C ASP A 156 -0.26 5.80 15.65
N MET A 157 -1.57 5.69 15.41
CA MET A 157 -2.49 6.81 15.61
C MET A 157 -2.60 7.19 17.07
N ASP A 158 -2.54 6.23 18.00
CA ASP A 158 -2.54 6.51 19.44
C ASP A 158 -1.31 7.33 19.85
N ASP A 159 -0.20 7.15 19.16
CA ASP A 159 1.06 7.86 19.43
C ASP A 159 1.15 9.24 18.78
N GLN A 160 0.22 9.58 17.93
CA GLN A 160 0.20 10.88 17.24
C GLN A 160 -0.32 12.03 18.09
#